data_84401954966ed1a9aa2a58e03c2b51aa
#
_entry.id   84401954966ed1a9aa2a58e03c2b51aa
#
_cell.length_a   1.000
_cell.length_b   1.000
_cell.length_c   1.000
_cell.angle_alpha   90.00
_cell.angle_beta   90.00
_cell.angle_gamma   90.00
#
_symmetry.space_group_name_H-M   'P 1'
#
loop_
_entity.id
_entity.type
_entity.pdbx_description
1 polymer ?
#
loop_
_entity_poly.entity_id
_entity_poly.type
_entity_poly.pdbx_seq_one_letter_code
_entity_poly.pdbx_strand_id
1 'polypeptide(L)'
;SAMRECGSYHITVKGGKYLEALANADTIVFDKTGTLTHATPTVVQVVPFGTRTEDEVLGIAACLEEHYPHSMANAVVQAAAARGIRHDEMHSEVQYVLAHGIASTIGGEKAVIGSQHFVFEDEGCYIPTAETAKFDALPPEYSHLYLSIGGVLGGVICIADPLREEAAEVLRQLRGLGIQKAVRMTGDTDRTASGI
;
A
#
# COMPACT_ATOMS: atom_id res chain seq x y z
N SER A 1 -18.81 -8.36 -35.83
CA SER A 1 -18.33 -9.52 -35.04
C SER A 1 -17.87 -9.00 -33.69
N ALA A 2 -17.96 -9.82 -32.65
CA ALA A 2 -17.57 -9.46 -31.28
C ALA A 2 -16.13 -8.86 -31.18
N MET A 3 -15.18 -9.37 -31.96
CA MET A 3 -13.83 -8.80 -32.02
C MET A 3 -13.79 -7.34 -32.52
N ARG A 4 -14.66 -6.98 -33.47
CA ARG A 4 -14.77 -5.62 -33.98
C ARG A 4 -15.41 -4.69 -32.94
N GLU A 5 -16.36 -5.21 -32.21
CA GLU A 5 -17.01 -4.51 -31.11
C GLU A 5 -16.05 -4.25 -29.95
N CYS A 6 -15.24 -5.24 -29.57
CA CYS A 6 -14.14 -5.03 -28.60
C CYS A 6 -13.23 -3.88 -29.01
N GLY A 7 -12.87 -3.78 -30.30
CA GLY A 7 -12.05 -2.69 -30.83
C GLY A 7 -12.64 -1.29 -30.63
N SER A 8 -13.99 -1.15 -30.68
CA SER A 8 -14.65 0.14 -30.40
C SER A 8 -14.57 0.58 -28.94
N TYR A 9 -14.30 -0.35 -28.03
CA TYR A 9 -14.04 -0.12 -26.60
C TYR A 9 -12.54 -0.11 -26.26
N HIS A 10 -11.65 -0.02 -27.26
CA HIS A 10 -10.20 -0.09 -27.09
C HIS A 10 -9.69 -1.38 -26.45
N ILE A 11 -10.44 -2.48 -26.63
CA ILE A 11 -10.06 -3.80 -26.13
C ILE A 11 -9.45 -4.60 -27.29
N THR A 12 -8.20 -5.02 -27.14
CA THR A 12 -7.50 -5.87 -28.09
C THR A 12 -7.63 -7.34 -27.69
N VAL A 13 -8.23 -8.15 -28.58
CA VAL A 13 -8.38 -9.60 -28.37
C VAL A 13 -7.45 -10.34 -29.32
N LYS A 14 -6.59 -11.22 -28.81
CA LYS A 14 -5.57 -11.95 -29.58
C LYS A 14 -6.10 -13.14 -30.39
N GLY A 15 -7.41 -13.37 -30.40
CA GLY A 15 -8.07 -14.42 -31.19
C GLY A 15 -9.42 -14.85 -30.63
N GLY A 16 -10.30 -15.40 -31.49
CA GLY A 16 -11.67 -15.78 -31.12
C GLY A 16 -11.76 -16.77 -29.95
N LYS A 17 -10.80 -17.69 -29.84
CA LYS A 17 -10.74 -18.64 -28.71
C LYS A 17 -10.68 -17.99 -27.33
N TYR A 18 -10.12 -16.79 -27.24
CA TYR A 18 -10.04 -16.05 -25.98
C TYR A 18 -11.38 -15.40 -25.60
N LEU A 19 -12.19 -15.01 -26.61
CA LEU A 19 -13.57 -14.56 -26.36
C LEU A 19 -14.45 -15.70 -25.86
N GLU A 20 -14.30 -16.90 -26.45
CA GLU A 20 -15.03 -18.10 -26.02
C GLU A 20 -14.63 -18.49 -24.58
N ALA A 21 -13.33 -18.46 -24.27
CA ALA A 21 -12.85 -18.71 -22.92
C ALA A 21 -13.39 -17.69 -21.90
N LEU A 22 -13.40 -16.40 -22.26
CA LEU A 22 -13.94 -15.33 -21.41
C LEU A 22 -15.45 -15.50 -21.18
N ALA A 23 -16.20 -15.90 -22.21
CA ALA A 23 -17.64 -16.15 -22.10
C ALA A 23 -18.00 -17.31 -21.15
N ASN A 24 -17.08 -18.23 -20.91
CA ASN A 24 -17.23 -19.36 -19.99
C ASN A 24 -16.51 -19.13 -18.64
N ALA A 25 -15.94 -17.96 -18.43
CA ALA A 25 -15.27 -17.66 -17.16
C ALA A 25 -16.29 -17.52 -16.02
N ASP A 26 -16.03 -18.18 -14.91
CA ASP A 26 -16.80 -18.10 -13.68
C ASP A 26 -16.07 -17.32 -12.58
N THR A 27 -14.80 -17.08 -12.77
CA THR A 27 -13.91 -16.42 -11.82
C THR A 27 -13.15 -15.29 -12.50
N ILE A 28 -13.10 -14.13 -11.85
CA ILE A 28 -12.28 -12.98 -12.27
C ILE A 28 -11.32 -12.59 -11.15
N VAL A 29 -10.09 -12.29 -11.52
CA VAL A 29 -9.06 -11.82 -10.60
C VAL A 29 -8.70 -10.38 -10.96
N PHE A 30 -8.83 -9.48 -9.99
CA PHE A 30 -8.46 -8.08 -10.12
C PHE A 30 -7.15 -7.77 -9.41
N ASP A 31 -6.31 -7.01 -10.06
CA ASP A 31 -5.29 -6.24 -9.34
C ASP A 31 -5.98 -5.10 -8.57
N LYS A 32 -5.51 -4.80 -7.36
CA LYS A 32 -6.06 -3.72 -6.54
C LYS A 32 -5.63 -2.36 -7.07
N THR A 33 -4.33 -2.11 -7.06
CA THR A 33 -3.75 -0.78 -7.26
C THR A 33 -3.82 -0.36 -8.73
N GLY A 34 -4.48 0.76 -9.01
CA GLY A 34 -4.65 1.29 -10.36
C GLY A 34 -5.73 0.60 -11.20
N THR A 35 -6.30 -0.52 -10.72
CA THR A 35 -7.43 -1.21 -11.37
C THR A 35 -8.72 -0.96 -10.60
N LEU A 36 -8.84 -1.50 -9.40
CA LEU A 36 -9.99 -1.23 -8.53
C LEU A 36 -9.89 0.12 -7.81
N THR A 37 -8.69 0.65 -7.68
CA THR A 37 -8.40 1.94 -7.07
C THR A 37 -7.90 2.95 -8.09
N HIS A 38 -7.85 4.23 -7.70
CA HIS A 38 -7.32 5.32 -8.53
C HIS A 38 -5.79 5.36 -8.62
N ALA A 39 -5.08 4.53 -7.83
CA ALA A 39 -3.62 4.61 -7.64
C ALA A 39 -3.16 6.00 -7.16
N THR A 40 -3.99 6.65 -6.37
CA THR A 40 -3.72 7.95 -5.73
C THR A 40 -3.72 7.76 -4.21
N PRO A 41 -2.75 7.03 -3.65
CA PRO A 41 -2.71 6.81 -2.21
C PRO A 41 -2.54 8.12 -1.46
N THR A 42 -3.18 8.20 -0.30
CA THR A 42 -3.10 9.34 0.61
C THR A 42 -2.87 8.88 2.04
N VAL A 43 -2.05 9.60 2.79
CA VAL A 43 -1.88 9.35 4.23
C VAL A 43 -3.13 9.82 4.94
N VAL A 44 -3.81 8.89 5.65
CA VAL A 44 -5.04 9.18 6.39
C VAL A 44 -4.80 9.28 7.89
N GLN A 45 -3.79 8.57 8.39
CA GLN A 45 -3.45 8.58 9.79
C GLN A 45 -1.96 8.27 9.99
N VAL A 46 -1.35 8.89 10.98
CA VAL A 46 -0.02 8.56 11.48
C VAL A 46 -0.17 8.12 12.92
N VAL A 47 0.29 6.93 13.25
CA VAL A 47 0.20 6.34 14.59
C VAL A 47 1.62 6.24 15.15
N PRO A 48 2.04 7.18 16.03
CA PRO A 48 3.37 7.14 16.62
C PRO A 48 3.46 6.03 17.68
N PHE A 49 4.64 5.48 17.87
CA PHE A 49 4.96 4.52 18.92
C PHE A 49 6.16 5.03 19.74
N GLY A 50 6.24 4.60 20.99
CA GLY A 50 7.21 5.14 21.92
C GLY A 50 6.91 6.59 22.32
N THR A 51 7.93 7.44 22.34
CA THR A 51 7.84 8.85 22.76
C THR A 51 7.74 9.83 21.59
N ARG A 52 7.67 9.35 20.34
CA ARG A 52 7.63 10.18 19.14
C ARG A 52 6.27 10.80 18.93
N THR A 53 6.26 11.94 18.26
CA THR A 53 5.06 12.61 17.78
C THR A 53 4.71 12.14 16.37
N GLU A 54 3.46 12.40 15.92
CA GLU A 54 3.04 12.13 14.55
C GLU A 54 3.92 12.84 13.52
N ASP A 55 4.29 14.09 13.79
CA ASP A 55 5.11 14.89 12.87
C ASP A 55 6.54 14.40 12.78
N GLU A 56 7.12 13.90 13.88
CA GLU A 56 8.43 13.26 13.87
C GLU A 56 8.40 11.96 13.05
N VAL A 57 7.41 11.11 13.25
CA VAL A 57 7.24 9.87 12.48
C VAL A 57 7.08 10.18 10.98
N LEU A 58 6.21 11.12 10.65
CA LEU A 58 5.95 11.49 9.26
C LEU A 58 7.16 12.16 8.60
N GLY A 59 7.89 13.01 9.34
CA GLY A 59 9.10 13.66 8.86
C GLY A 59 10.21 12.66 8.56
N ILE A 60 10.47 11.72 9.46
CA ILE A 60 11.45 10.66 9.27
C ILE A 60 11.06 9.78 8.07
N ALA A 61 9.80 9.39 7.98
CA ALA A 61 9.31 8.59 6.88
C ALA A 61 9.46 9.30 5.54
N ALA A 62 9.11 10.57 5.45
CA ALA A 62 9.26 11.38 4.24
C ALA A 62 10.73 11.51 3.82
N CYS A 63 11.62 11.72 4.77
CA CYS A 63 13.06 11.81 4.54
C CYS A 63 13.64 10.52 3.94
N LEU A 64 13.17 9.35 4.37
CA LEU A 64 13.60 8.06 3.81
C LEU A 64 12.97 7.79 2.43
N GLU A 65 11.69 8.07 2.28
CA GLU A 65 10.90 7.72 1.09
C GLU A 65 11.17 8.64 -0.12
N GLU A 66 11.66 9.87 0.08
CA GLU A 66 11.90 10.81 -1.02
C GLU A 66 12.94 10.34 -2.04
N HIS A 67 13.85 9.46 -1.63
CA HIS A 67 14.92 8.94 -2.49
C HIS A 67 14.47 7.88 -3.48
N TYR A 68 13.32 7.24 -3.23
CA TYR A 68 12.79 6.15 -4.07
C TYR A 68 11.33 6.37 -4.39
N PRO A 69 11.01 7.28 -5.32
CA PRO A 69 9.65 7.70 -5.59
C PRO A 69 8.80 6.56 -6.17
N HIS A 70 7.76 6.21 -5.44
CA HIS A 70 6.65 5.36 -5.87
C HIS A 70 5.35 5.91 -5.28
N SER A 71 4.20 5.35 -5.63
CA SER A 71 2.91 5.95 -5.27
C SER A 71 2.73 6.17 -3.76
N MET A 72 3.12 5.21 -2.93
CA MET A 72 3.01 5.34 -1.47
C MET A 72 4.05 6.30 -0.90
N ALA A 73 5.30 6.27 -1.40
CA ALA A 73 6.35 7.22 -1.03
C ALA A 73 5.92 8.67 -1.30
N ASN A 74 5.37 8.91 -2.50
CA ASN A 74 4.86 10.23 -2.88
C ASN A 74 3.74 10.68 -1.94
N ALA A 75 2.86 9.78 -1.50
CA ALA A 75 1.80 10.11 -0.54
C ALA A 75 2.37 10.57 0.82
N VAL A 76 3.41 9.89 1.31
CA VAL A 76 4.09 10.23 2.56
C VAL A 76 4.78 11.59 2.45
N VAL A 77 5.55 11.80 1.39
CA VAL A 77 6.26 13.08 1.14
C VAL A 77 5.28 14.24 1.00
N GLN A 78 4.18 14.06 0.26
CA GLN A 78 3.13 15.08 0.12
C GLN A 78 2.42 15.38 1.43
N ALA A 79 2.16 14.36 2.26
CA ALA A 79 1.55 14.56 3.58
C ALA A 79 2.45 15.36 4.52
N ALA A 80 3.76 15.09 4.52
CA ALA A 80 4.73 15.86 5.29
C ALA A 80 4.80 17.32 4.80
N ALA A 81 4.86 17.54 3.48
CA ALA A 81 4.86 18.86 2.89
C ALA A 81 3.59 19.67 3.22
N ALA A 82 2.42 19.03 3.17
CA ALA A 82 1.14 19.64 3.51
C ALA A 82 1.04 20.08 4.98
N ARG A 83 1.75 19.39 5.88
CA ARG A 83 1.87 19.76 7.30
C ARG A 83 2.99 20.79 7.55
N GLY A 84 3.72 21.20 6.51
CA GLY A 84 4.86 22.13 6.64
C GLY A 84 6.06 21.53 7.34
N ILE A 85 6.13 20.20 7.42
CA ILE A 85 7.25 19.48 8.02
C ILE A 85 8.44 19.61 7.07
N ARG A 86 9.49 20.30 7.56
CA ARG A 86 10.78 20.35 6.88
C ARG A 86 11.61 19.20 7.43
N HIS A 87 12.10 18.36 6.55
CA HIS A 87 13.09 17.35 6.89
C HIS A 87 14.38 17.76 6.19
N ASP A 88 15.37 18.16 6.99
CA ASP A 88 16.75 18.23 6.51
C ASP A 88 17.23 16.78 6.34
N GLU A 89 18.16 16.52 5.44
CA GLU A 89 18.75 15.17 5.29
C GLU A 89 19.36 14.73 6.63
N MET A 90 18.60 13.97 7.41
CA MET A 90 18.98 13.49 8.75
C MET A 90 19.57 12.08 8.73
N HIS A 91 19.65 11.49 7.55
CA HIS A 91 20.11 10.11 7.37
C HIS A 91 21.48 10.04 6.70
N SER A 92 22.17 8.92 6.89
CA SER A 92 23.34 8.51 6.13
C SER A 92 22.90 7.89 4.79
N GLU A 93 23.78 7.15 4.13
CA GLU A 93 23.46 6.44 2.88
C GLU A 93 22.20 5.60 3.01
N VAL A 94 21.27 5.77 2.06
CA VAL A 94 20.00 5.06 2.01
C VAL A 94 20.17 3.80 1.18
N GLN A 95 19.78 2.64 1.75
CA GLN A 95 19.78 1.36 1.07
C GLN A 95 18.33 0.97 0.72
N TYR A 96 18.05 0.86 -0.56
CA TYR A 96 16.77 0.36 -1.05
C TYR A 96 16.80 -1.16 -1.15
N VAL A 97 15.87 -1.82 -0.45
CA VAL A 97 15.65 -3.27 -0.56
C VAL A 97 14.47 -3.49 -1.50
N LEU A 98 14.77 -3.99 -2.71
CA LEU A 98 13.80 -4.12 -3.80
C LEU A 98 12.51 -4.82 -3.34
N ALA A 99 11.37 -4.16 -3.56
CA ALA A 99 10.01 -4.61 -3.23
C ALA A 99 9.71 -4.81 -1.72
N HIS A 100 10.63 -4.47 -0.80
CA HIS A 100 10.46 -4.70 0.63
C HIS A 100 10.41 -3.39 1.42
N GLY A 101 11.35 -2.48 1.18
CA GLY A 101 11.41 -1.22 1.92
C GLY A 101 12.77 -0.52 1.81
N ILE A 102 13.00 0.37 2.74
CA ILE A 102 14.19 1.23 2.79
C ILE A 102 14.87 1.06 4.15
N ALA A 103 16.18 0.94 4.16
CA ALA A 103 17.01 0.97 5.36
C ALA A 103 18.03 2.11 5.29
N SER A 104 18.26 2.77 6.41
CA SER A 104 19.26 3.83 6.57
C SER A 104 19.70 3.96 8.03
N THR A 105 20.47 4.97 8.34
CA THR A 105 20.86 5.32 9.71
C THR A 105 20.47 6.76 10.01
N ILE A 106 19.74 6.98 11.09
CA ILE A 106 19.28 8.30 11.56
C ILE A 106 19.77 8.49 12.99
N GLY A 107 20.53 9.56 13.24
CA GLY A 107 21.07 9.84 14.57
C GLY A 107 21.98 8.74 15.14
N GLY A 108 22.59 7.91 14.27
CA GLY A 108 23.42 6.78 14.67
C GLY A 108 22.65 5.46 14.91
N GLU A 109 21.33 5.47 14.80
CA GLU A 109 20.48 4.28 14.92
C GLU A 109 19.98 3.80 13.55
N LYS A 110 19.88 2.49 13.36
CA LYS A 110 19.31 1.92 12.15
C LYS A 110 17.84 2.29 12.04
N ALA A 111 17.45 2.92 10.94
CA ALA A 111 16.07 3.26 10.61
C ALA A 111 15.63 2.43 9.41
N VAL A 112 14.45 1.81 9.51
CA VAL A 112 13.88 0.95 8.48
C VAL A 112 12.43 1.34 8.27
N ILE A 113 12.03 1.48 7.00
CA ILE A 113 10.64 1.74 6.62
C ILE A 113 10.21 0.78 5.52
N GLY A 114 9.02 0.21 5.63
CA GLY A 114 8.53 -0.73 4.62
C GLY A 114 7.32 -1.55 5.05
N SER A 115 7.14 -2.68 4.37
CA SER A 115 6.07 -3.63 4.63
C SER A 115 6.20 -4.29 6.00
N GLN A 116 5.12 -4.91 6.49
CA GLN A 116 5.12 -5.66 7.74
C GLN A 116 6.18 -6.77 7.73
N HIS A 117 6.22 -7.56 6.66
CA HIS A 117 7.19 -8.64 6.50
C HIS A 117 8.63 -8.12 6.61
N PHE A 118 8.97 -7.07 5.85
CA PHE A 118 10.30 -6.50 5.86
C PHE A 118 10.72 -5.99 7.24
N VAL A 119 9.87 -5.19 7.88
CA VAL A 119 10.22 -4.56 9.16
C VAL A 119 10.29 -5.57 10.31
N PHE A 120 9.36 -6.53 10.38
CA PHE A 120 9.30 -7.45 11.53
C PHE A 120 10.02 -8.78 11.31
N GLU A 121 9.97 -9.35 10.10
CA GLU A 121 10.56 -10.67 9.84
C GLU A 121 12.00 -10.56 9.33
N ASP A 122 12.26 -9.69 8.32
CA ASP A 122 13.60 -9.56 7.77
C ASP A 122 14.52 -8.73 8.68
N GLU A 123 14.01 -7.62 9.24
CA GLU A 123 14.78 -6.68 10.04
C GLU A 123 14.64 -6.87 11.55
N GLY A 124 13.76 -7.77 11.99
CA GLY A 124 13.63 -8.19 13.38
C GLY A 124 13.14 -7.10 14.34
N CYS A 125 12.37 -6.13 13.82
CA CYS A 125 11.75 -5.10 14.66
C CYS A 125 10.82 -5.74 15.69
N TYR A 126 10.80 -5.20 16.90
CA TYR A 126 9.85 -5.64 17.91
C TYR A 126 8.92 -4.52 18.37
N ILE A 127 7.77 -4.92 18.90
CA ILE A 127 6.77 -4.01 19.46
C ILE A 127 6.87 -4.13 20.99
N PRO A 128 7.10 -3.02 21.72
CA PRO A 128 7.06 -3.04 23.17
C PRO A 128 5.73 -3.59 23.69
N THR A 129 5.75 -4.48 24.68
CA THR A 129 4.54 -5.14 25.21
C THR A 129 3.47 -4.13 25.63
N ALA A 130 3.87 -2.99 26.17
CA ALA A 130 2.94 -1.93 26.56
C ALA A 130 2.16 -1.29 25.38
N GLU A 131 2.63 -1.47 24.15
CA GLU A 131 2.04 -0.88 22.94
C GLU A 131 1.37 -1.89 22.02
N THR A 132 1.37 -3.17 22.38
CA THR A 132 0.74 -4.24 21.58
C THR A 132 -0.75 -3.98 21.34
N ALA A 133 -1.49 -3.52 22.35
CA ALA A 133 -2.90 -3.18 22.20
C ALA A 133 -3.15 -2.05 21.19
N LYS A 134 -2.24 -1.06 21.14
CA LYS A 134 -2.28 0.03 20.15
C LYS A 134 -1.98 -0.47 18.74
N PHE A 135 -1.05 -1.39 18.61
CA PHE A 135 -0.73 -2.05 17.34
C PHE A 135 -1.89 -2.89 16.83
N ASP A 136 -2.54 -3.66 17.72
CA ASP A 136 -3.70 -4.49 17.36
C ASP A 136 -4.93 -3.67 16.98
N ALA A 137 -5.01 -2.42 17.46
CA ALA A 137 -6.09 -1.48 17.15
C ALA A 137 -5.87 -0.69 15.84
N LEU A 138 -4.78 -0.96 15.09
CA LEU A 138 -4.58 -0.30 13.80
C LEU A 138 -5.73 -0.62 12.83
N PRO A 139 -6.25 0.39 12.10
CA PRO A 139 -7.36 0.21 11.17
C PRO A 139 -7.01 -0.80 10.06
N PRO A 140 -7.68 -1.96 9.96
CA PRO A 140 -7.32 -3.01 9.00
C PRO A 140 -7.66 -2.66 7.55
N GLU A 141 -8.50 -1.64 7.32
CA GLU A 141 -8.93 -1.20 5.99
C GLU A 141 -7.85 -0.45 5.21
N TYR A 142 -6.82 0.06 5.88
CA TYR A 142 -5.74 0.82 5.26
C TYR A 142 -4.50 -0.03 5.02
N SER A 143 -3.73 0.33 4.01
CA SER A 143 -2.36 -0.16 3.84
C SER A 143 -1.46 0.48 4.90
N HIS A 144 -0.58 -0.31 5.51
CA HIS A 144 0.31 0.14 6.56
C HIS A 144 1.75 0.19 6.09
N LEU A 145 2.41 1.31 6.36
CA LEU A 145 3.84 1.47 6.20
C LEU A 145 4.46 1.59 7.59
N TYR A 146 5.35 0.67 7.92
CA TYR A 146 5.93 0.54 9.26
C TYR A 146 7.30 1.21 9.31
N LEU A 147 7.54 2.01 10.34
CA LEU A 147 8.82 2.66 10.63
C LEU A 147 9.41 2.06 11.89
N SER A 148 10.61 1.48 11.78
CA SER A 148 11.43 1.01 12.89
C SER A 148 12.66 1.90 13.07
N ILE A 149 13.03 2.17 14.32
CA ILE A 149 14.25 2.91 14.65
C ILE A 149 14.93 2.18 15.82
N GLY A 150 16.21 1.83 15.66
CA GLY A 150 16.96 1.06 16.66
C GLY A 150 16.37 -0.34 16.92
N GLY A 151 15.68 -0.93 15.93
CA GLY A 151 15.03 -2.24 16.06
C GLY A 151 13.69 -2.23 16.81
N VAL A 152 13.15 -1.05 17.15
CA VAL A 152 11.87 -0.87 17.84
C VAL A 152 10.89 -0.16 16.92
N LEU A 153 9.61 -0.56 16.96
CA LEU A 153 8.56 0.13 16.20
C LEU A 153 8.46 1.60 16.67
N GLY A 154 8.71 2.52 15.76
CA GLY A 154 8.65 3.97 16.00
C GLY A 154 7.39 4.63 15.50
N GLY A 155 6.71 4.04 14.52
CA GLY A 155 5.47 4.56 13.98
C GLY A 155 4.87 3.69 12.89
N VAL A 156 3.58 3.91 12.62
CA VAL A 156 2.86 3.30 11.50
C VAL A 156 2.11 4.40 10.75
N ILE A 157 2.28 4.42 9.43
CA ILE A 157 1.58 5.35 8.56
C ILE A 157 0.48 4.57 7.85
N CYS A 158 -0.76 4.97 8.09
CA CYS A 158 -1.93 4.38 7.46
C CYS A 158 -2.22 5.12 6.15
N ILE A 159 -2.28 4.38 5.06
CA ILE A 159 -2.43 4.92 3.70
C ILE A 159 -3.70 4.34 3.10
N ALA A 160 -4.60 5.23 2.67
CA ALA A 160 -5.77 4.86 1.89
C ALA A 160 -5.45 4.98 0.39
N ASP A 161 -5.87 3.99 -0.38
CA ASP A 161 -5.92 4.08 -1.84
C ASP A 161 -7.40 3.93 -2.24
N PRO A 162 -8.10 5.04 -2.51
CA PRO A 162 -9.54 5.05 -2.66
C PRO A 162 -9.98 4.19 -3.86
N LEU A 163 -11.01 3.38 -3.63
CA LEU A 163 -11.65 2.62 -4.70
C LEU A 163 -12.27 3.56 -5.72
N ARG A 164 -12.30 3.11 -6.97
CA ARG A 164 -13.05 3.78 -8.03
C ARG A 164 -14.55 3.73 -7.71
N GLU A 165 -15.25 4.81 -8.00
CA GLU A 165 -16.70 4.91 -7.74
C GLU A 165 -17.48 3.81 -8.49
N GLU A 166 -17.03 3.46 -9.70
CA GLU A 166 -17.64 2.43 -10.53
C GLU A 166 -17.33 0.99 -10.09
N ALA A 167 -16.36 0.73 -9.20
CA ALA A 167 -15.90 -0.61 -8.87
C ALA A 167 -17.03 -1.53 -8.34
N ALA A 168 -17.86 -1.03 -7.44
CA ALA A 168 -18.98 -1.80 -6.90
C ALA A 168 -20.04 -2.13 -7.94
N GLU A 169 -20.33 -1.19 -8.86
CA GLU A 169 -21.29 -1.39 -9.96
C GLU A 169 -20.76 -2.42 -10.96
N VAL A 170 -19.50 -2.32 -11.35
CA VAL A 170 -18.85 -3.28 -12.27
C VAL A 170 -18.89 -4.69 -11.69
N LEU A 171 -18.57 -4.87 -10.41
CA LEU A 171 -18.66 -6.18 -9.75
C LEU A 171 -20.08 -6.75 -9.76
N ARG A 172 -21.10 -5.92 -9.56
CA ARG A 172 -22.51 -6.32 -9.62
C ARG A 172 -22.92 -6.76 -11.02
N GLN A 173 -22.50 -6.01 -12.04
CA GLN A 173 -22.76 -6.35 -13.45
C GLN A 173 -22.05 -7.64 -13.85
N LEU A 174 -20.82 -7.87 -13.45
CA LEU A 174 -20.09 -9.10 -13.70
C LEU A 174 -20.78 -10.32 -13.10
N ARG A 175 -21.31 -10.19 -11.88
CA ARG A 175 -22.13 -11.25 -11.26
C ARG A 175 -23.39 -11.53 -12.06
N GLY A 176 -24.05 -10.51 -12.60
CA GLY A 176 -25.19 -10.63 -13.50
C GLY A 176 -24.86 -11.34 -14.82
N LEU A 177 -23.62 -11.28 -15.27
CA LEU A 177 -23.12 -11.96 -16.47
C LEU A 177 -22.62 -13.39 -16.22
N GLY A 178 -22.68 -13.90 -14.98
CA GLY A 178 -22.31 -15.28 -14.66
C GLY A 178 -21.00 -15.45 -13.92
N ILE A 179 -20.28 -14.37 -13.59
CA ILE A 179 -19.10 -14.44 -12.74
C ILE A 179 -19.53 -14.78 -11.31
N GLN A 180 -19.15 -15.96 -10.85
CA GLN A 180 -19.52 -16.47 -9.53
C GLN A 180 -18.53 -15.99 -8.46
N LYS A 181 -17.25 -15.81 -8.84
CA LYS A 181 -16.17 -15.47 -7.92
C LYS A 181 -15.35 -14.31 -8.44
N ALA A 182 -15.25 -13.28 -7.62
CA ALA A 182 -14.31 -12.17 -7.81
C ALA A 182 -13.21 -12.28 -6.76
N VAL A 183 -11.96 -12.26 -7.19
CA VAL A 183 -10.79 -12.37 -6.34
C VAL A 183 -9.97 -11.10 -6.51
N ARG A 184 -9.52 -10.53 -5.41
CA ARG A 184 -8.58 -9.41 -5.40
C ARG A 184 -7.18 -9.94 -5.18
N MET A 185 -6.26 -9.56 -6.06
CA MET A 185 -4.82 -9.73 -5.86
C MET A 185 -4.25 -8.45 -5.23
N THR A 186 -3.53 -8.59 -4.13
CA THR A 186 -2.89 -7.49 -3.43
C THR A 186 -1.54 -7.94 -2.89
N GLY A 187 -0.55 -7.04 -2.92
CA GLY A 187 0.72 -7.25 -2.22
C GLY A 187 0.64 -6.91 -0.72
N ASP A 188 -0.52 -6.44 -0.24
CA ASP A 188 -0.76 -6.15 1.17
C ASP A 188 -0.96 -7.44 1.98
N THR A 189 -0.80 -7.34 3.30
CA THR A 189 -1.01 -8.47 4.22
C THR A 189 -2.46 -8.94 4.26
N ASP A 190 -2.69 -10.18 4.72
CA ASP A 190 -4.03 -10.81 4.85
C ASP A 190 -5.05 -9.97 5.64
N ARG A 191 -4.59 -9.13 6.56
CA ARG A 191 -5.45 -8.20 7.34
C ARG A 191 -6.16 -7.19 6.44
N THR A 192 -5.47 -6.64 5.45
CA THR A 192 -6.03 -5.65 4.52
C THR A 192 -6.91 -6.30 3.44
N ALA A 193 -6.74 -7.59 3.20
CA ALA A 193 -7.50 -8.35 2.21
C ALA A 193 -8.96 -8.61 2.60
N SER A 194 -9.29 -8.58 3.89
CA SER A 194 -10.61 -8.96 4.42
C SER A 194 -11.64 -7.83 4.44
N GLY A 195 -11.27 -6.60 4.10
CA GLY A 195 -12.06 -5.38 4.28
C GLY A 195 -12.92 -4.92 3.08
N ILE A 196 -13.24 -5.80 2.10
CA ILE A 196 -14.10 -5.45 0.95
C ILE A 196 -15.16 -6.51 0.74
#